data_1f34f981aa05a33fbfc717de8d110cb6
#
_entry.id   1f34f981aa05a33fbfc717de8d110cb6
#
_cell.length_a   1.000
_cell.length_b   1.000
_cell.length_c   1.000
_cell.angle_alpha   90.00
_cell.angle_beta   90.00
_cell.angle_gamma   90.00
#
_symmetry.space_group_name_H-M   'P 1'
#
loop_
_entity.id
_entity.type
_entity.pdbx_description
1 polymer ?
#
loop_
_entity_poly.entity_id
_entity_poly.type
_entity_poly.pdbx_seq_one_letter_code
_entity_poly.pdbx_strand_id
1 'polypeptide(L)'
;TKNWFKTWFDSPYYELLYQNRNEKEAQLFIDKLINHLSPKKNSYFLDLCCGKGRHAKYINNLGYKIDGTDLSKRNISALQKFNNKKIHFFQSDMRKINVIDKYDYVLNLFTSFGYFEKQEDDLLVANQIYKSLKYQGILIIDFINMNKALIEIKKYDNKKIGNINFEIEKKYDNQFLYKKINFTDKKKKYSFTEKVKILNKYDFKHIFEKNKLKLIETFGDYKLNKFHNNSDRLIMVFKKLIN
;
A
#
# COMPACT_ATOMS: atom_id res chain seq x y z
N THR A 1 16.31 -11.91 -1.63
CA THR A 1 15.53 -13.11 -2.04
C THR A 1 14.41 -12.67 -2.96
N LYS A 2 14.38 -13.18 -4.20
CA LYS A 2 13.25 -12.97 -5.13
C LYS A 2 11.95 -13.35 -4.41
N ASN A 3 10.95 -12.45 -4.42
CA ASN A 3 9.63 -12.66 -3.82
C ASN A 3 9.59 -12.69 -2.26
N TRP A 4 10.48 -11.98 -1.57
CA TRP A 4 10.47 -11.84 -0.11
C TRP A 4 9.09 -11.44 0.46
N PHE A 5 8.34 -10.61 -0.27
CA PHE A 5 7.03 -10.12 0.12
C PHE A 5 5.97 -11.24 0.24
N LYS A 6 6.11 -12.35 -0.53
CA LYS A 6 5.18 -13.49 -0.45
C LYS A 6 5.25 -14.21 0.88
N THR A 7 6.44 -14.36 1.43
CA THR A 7 6.65 -15.07 2.70
C THR A 7 6.49 -14.16 3.91
N TRP A 8 6.98 -12.94 3.81
CA TRP A 8 6.94 -12.01 4.94
C TRP A 8 5.53 -11.47 5.22
N PHE A 9 4.84 -10.93 4.22
CA PHE A 9 3.48 -10.41 4.39
C PHE A 9 2.43 -11.48 4.70
N ASP A 10 2.70 -12.74 4.39
CA ASP A 10 1.87 -13.88 4.78
C ASP A 10 2.24 -14.47 6.16
N SER A 11 3.27 -13.94 6.82
CA SER A 11 3.73 -14.38 8.13
C SER A 11 2.90 -13.77 9.27
N PRO A 12 2.54 -14.55 10.32
CA PRO A 12 1.93 -14.00 11.54
C PRO A 12 2.84 -13.01 12.26
N TYR A 13 4.14 -13.11 12.08
CA TYR A 13 5.11 -12.20 12.70
C TYR A 13 5.12 -10.81 12.06
N TYR A 14 4.76 -10.69 10.78
CA TYR A 14 4.52 -9.39 10.15
C TYR A 14 3.38 -8.65 10.87
N GLU A 15 2.28 -9.34 11.10
CA GLU A 15 1.13 -8.76 11.81
C GLU A 15 1.48 -8.34 13.23
N LEU A 16 2.24 -9.18 13.93
CA LEU A 16 2.68 -8.88 15.30
C LEU A 16 3.59 -7.65 15.34
N LEU A 17 4.58 -7.58 14.43
CA LEU A 17 5.52 -6.46 14.39
C LEU A 17 4.83 -5.11 14.09
N TYR A 18 3.77 -5.14 13.28
CA TYR A 18 3.05 -3.96 12.83
C TYR A 18 1.66 -3.78 13.47
N GLN A 19 1.39 -4.45 14.60
CA GLN A 19 0.09 -4.41 15.29
C GLN A 19 -0.38 -2.99 15.71
N ASN A 20 0.55 -2.06 15.92
CA ASN A 20 0.24 -0.67 16.29
C ASN A 20 -0.36 0.15 15.13
N ARG A 21 -0.35 -0.37 13.90
CA ARG A 21 -1.06 0.21 12.75
C ARG A 21 -2.54 -0.13 12.87
N ASN A 22 -3.25 0.65 13.69
CA ASN A 22 -4.59 0.34 14.13
C ASN A 22 -5.68 0.78 13.14
N GLU A 23 -6.90 0.30 13.39
CA GLU A 23 -8.06 0.65 12.59
C GLU A 23 -8.42 2.13 12.68
N LYS A 24 -8.21 2.77 13.84
CA LYS A 24 -8.52 4.18 14.07
C LYS A 24 -7.72 5.12 13.15
N GLU A 25 -6.41 4.87 12.99
CA GLU A 25 -5.57 5.63 12.05
C GLU A 25 -6.06 5.48 10.61
N ALA A 26 -6.40 4.23 10.21
CA ALA A 26 -6.94 3.95 8.89
C ALA A 26 -8.27 4.68 8.65
N GLN A 27 -9.17 4.66 9.63
CA GLN A 27 -10.46 5.34 9.56
C GLN A 27 -10.29 6.86 9.40
N LEU A 28 -9.46 7.48 10.25
CA LEU A 28 -9.21 8.93 10.19
C LEU A 28 -8.63 9.35 8.81
N PHE A 29 -7.75 8.55 8.25
CA PHE A 29 -7.20 8.84 6.93
C PHE A 29 -8.26 8.69 5.83
N ILE A 30 -9.06 7.63 5.86
CA ILE A 30 -10.14 7.43 4.90
C ILE A 30 -11.18 8.54 5.00
N ASP A 31 -11.56 8.98 6.21
CA ASP A 31 -12.49 10.11 6.40
C ASP A 31 -11.96 11.38 5.72
N LYS A 32 -10.67 11.69 5.89
CA LYS A 32 -10.03 12.82 5.22
C LYS A 32 -10.06 12.69 3.70
N LEU A 33 -9.75 11.50 3.17
CA LEU A 33 -9.80 11.25 1.72
C LEU A 33 -11.22 11.36 1.17
N ILE A 34 -12.20 10.75 1.82
CA ILE A 34 -13.62 10.79 1.38
C ILE A 34 -14.14 12.23 1.39
N ASN A 35 -13.87 12.99 2.45
CA ASN A 35 -14.28 14.40 2.54
C ASN A 35 -13.62 15.25 1.45
N HIS A 36 -12.34 15.01 1.15
CA HIS A 36 -11.60 15.75 0.13
C HIS A 36 -12.05 15.40 -1.29
N LEU A 37 -12.16 14.10 -1.59
CA LEU A 37 -12.50 13.62 -2.93
C LEU A 37 -14.00 13.68 -3.24
N SER A 38 -14.85 13.75 -2.23
CA SER A 38 -16.31 13.84 -2.33
C SER A 38 -16.92 12.83 -3.33
N PRO A 39 -16.64 11.52 -3.19
CA PRO A 39 -17.10 10.51 -4.14
C PRO A 39 -18.64 10.42 -4.17
N LYS A 40 -19.19 10.12 -5.35
CA LYS A 40 -20.63 9.87 -5.49
C LYS A 40 -21.04 8.63 -4.70
N LYS A 41 -22.28 8.56 -4.21
CA LYS A 41 -22.80 7.42 -3.41
C LYS A 41 -22.65 6.06 -4.06
N ASN A 42 -22.67 6.00 -5.40
CA ASN A 42 -22.53 4.76 -6.17
C ASN A 42 -21.10 4.51 -6.65
N SER A 43 -20.11 5.27 -6.18
CA SER A 43 -18.71 5.07 -6.53
C SER A 43 -18.22 3.69 -6.12
N TYR A 44 -17.39 3.09 -6.95
CA TYR A 44 -16.79 1.80 -6.73
C TYR A 44 -15.30 1.92 -6.52
N PHE A 45 -14.82 1.38 -5.41
CA PHE A 45 -13.43 1.43 -4.99
C PHE A 45 -12.71 0.09 -5.22
N LEU A 46 -11.39 0.15 -5.36
CA LEU A 46 -10.48 -0.98 -5.21
C LEU A 46 -9.44 -0.65 -4.14
N ASP A 47 -9.32 -1.48 -3.11
CA ASP A 47 -8.21 -1.46 -2.15
C ASP A 47 -7.15 -2.48 -2.64
N LEU A 48 -6.11 -1.97 -3.30
CA LEU A 48 -5.04 -2.76 -3.90
C LEU A 48 -3.95 -3.03 -2.88
N CYS A 49 -3.66 -4.31 -2.59
CA CYS A 49 -2.85 -4.79 -1.48
C CYS A 49 -3.50 -4.50 -0.11
N CYS A 50 -4.77 -4.91 0.01
CA CYS A 50 -5.63 -4.56 1.15
C CYS A 50 -5.21 -5.17 2.50
N GLY A 51 -4.29 -6.16 2.51
CA GLY A 51 -3.87 -6.85 3.72
C GLY A 51 -5.06 -7.46 4.48
N LYS A 52 -5.30 -7.02 5.71
CA LYS A 52 -6.46 -7.41 6.55
C LYS A 52 -7.77 -6.68 6.23
N GLY A 53 -7.79 -5.89 5.18
CA GLY A 53 -8.98 -5.20 4.70
C GLY A 53 -9.48 -4.06 5.60
N ARG A 54 -8.62 -3.45 6.42
CA ARG A 54 -9.05 -2.39 7.35
C ARG A 54 -9.64 -1.18 6.63
N HIS A 55 -9.01 -0.74 5.53
CA HIS A 55 -9.51 0.38 4.71
C HIS A 55 -10.76 -0.05 3.94
N ALA A 56 -10.73 -1.22 3.29
CA ALA A 56 -11.86 -1.73 2.52
C ALA A 56 -13.11 -1.90 3.38
N LYS A 57 -13.00 -2.51 4.54
CA LYS A 57 -14.13 -2.67 5.49
C LYS A 57 -14.71 -1.31 5.91
N TYR A 58 -13.84 -0.35 6.20
CA TYR A 58 -14.30 0.97 6.63
C TYR A 58 -15.00 1.73 5.50
N ILE A 59 -14.45 1.74 4.29
CA ILE A 59 -15.09 2.34 3.11
C ILE A 59 -16.46 1.70 2.84
N ASN A 60 -16.57 0.38 3.01
CA ASN A 60 -17.85 -0.31 2.88
C ASN A 60 -18.85 0.12 3.98
N ASN A 61 -18.39 0.30 5.21
CA ASN A 61 -19.22 0.80 6.31
C ASN A 61 -19.74 2.24 6.05
N LEU A 62 -18.99 3.05 5.31
CA LEU A 62 -19.44 4.36 4.81
C LEU A 62 -20.48 4.26 3.67
N GLY A 63 -20.82 3.05 3.23
CA GLY A 63 -21.87 2.76 2.25
C GLY A 63 -21.40 2.58 0.81
N TYR A 64 -20.10 2.72 0.54
CA TYR A 64 -19.53 2.56 -0.81
C TYR A 64 -19.35 1.09 -1.21
N LYS A 65 -19.37 0.83 -2.52
CA LYS A 65 -18.93 -0.45 -3.07
C LYS A 65 -17.41 -0.49 -3.10
N ILE A 66 -16.83 -1.64 -2.73
CA ILE A 66 -15.39 -1.82 -2.74
C ILE A 66 -14.98 -3.27 -2.97
N ASP A 67 -13.96 -3.47 -3.77
CA ASP A 67 -13.20 -4.71 -3.83
C ASP A 67 -11.89 -4.53 -3.07
N GLY A 68 -11.44 -5.59 -2.40
CA GLY A 68 -10.11 -5.66 -1.81
C GLY A 68 -9.31 -6.80 -2.43
N THR A 69 -8.07 -6.56 -2.80
CA THR A 69 -7.21 -7.62 -3.32
C THR A 69 -5.85 -7.60 -2.63
N ASP A 70 -5.33 -8.81 -2.37
CA ASP A 70 -4.01 -9.02 -1.78
C ASP A 70 -3.39 -10.30 -2.33
N LEU A 71 -2.06 -10.39 -2.27
CA LEU A 71 -1.33 -11.59 -2.67
C LEU A 71 -1.42 -12.72 -1.62
N SER A 72 -1.58 -12.35 -0.35
CA SER A 72 -1.67 -13.28 0.77
C SER A 72 -2.97 -14.08 0.74
N LYS A 73 -2.85 -15.37 0.46
CA LYS A 73 -3.99 -16.30 0.52
C LYS A 73 -4.61 -16.34 1.93
N ARG A 74 -3.78 -16.28 2.97
CA ARG A 74 -4.21 -16.29 4.36
C ARG A 74 -5.10 -15.10 4.68
N ASN A 75 -4.66 -13.88 4.32
CA ASN A 75 -5.44 -12.66 4.53
C ASN A 75 -6.78 -12.72 3.79
N ILE A 76 -6.75 -13.08 2.51
CA ILE A 76 -7.97 -13.17 1.69
C ILE A 76 -8.93 -14.24 2.22
N SER A 77 -8.44 -15.43 2.60
CA SER A 77 -9.29 -16.47 3.20
C SER A 77 -9.99 -15.98 4.47
N ALA A 78 -9.29 -15.24 5.33
CA ALA A 78 -9.87 -14.67 6.55
C ALA A 78 -10.92 -13.57 6.25
N LEU A 79 -10.85 -12.92 5.09
CA LEU A 79 -11.76 -11.86 4.67
C LEU A 79 -13.00 -12.36 3.92
N GLN A 80 -13.04 -13.61 3.44
CA GLN A 80 -14.16 -14.17 2.68
C GLN A 80 -15.50 -14.05 3.41
N LYS A 81 -15.51 -14.16 4.74
CA LYS A 81 -16.71 -14.02 5.58
C LYS A 81 -17.37 -12.64 5.51
N PHE A 82 -16.66 -11.61 5.02
CA PHE A 82 -17.19 -10.27 4.84
C PHE A 82 -17.75 -10.03 3.45
N ASN A 83 -17.56 -10.96 2.50
CA ASN A 83 -18.04 -10.80 1.14
C ASN A 83 -19.58 -10.70 1.10
N ASN A 84 -20.07 -9.70 0.36
CA ASN A 84 -21.49 -9.47 0.12
C ASN A 84 -21.69 -8.66 -1.18
N LYS A 85 -22.89 -8.15 -1.45
CA LYS A 85 -23.19 -7.39 -2.67
C LYS A 85 -22.40 -6.07 -2.82
N LYS A 86 -21.80 -5.55 -1.73
CA LYS A 86 -21.09 -4.26 -1.71
C LYS A 86 -19.59 -4.37 -1.43
N ILE A 87 -19.12 -5.48 -0.86
CA ILE A 87 -17.70 -5.72 -0.59
C ILE A 87 -17.32 -7.11 -1.04
N HIS A 88 -16.22 -7.22 -1.77
CA HIS A 88 -15.72 -8.50 -2.25
C HIS A 88 -14.19 -8.54 -2.15
N PHE A 89 -13.65 -9.63 -1.59
CA PHE A 89 -12.22 -9.86 -1.44
C PHE A 89 -11.77 -11.01 -2.32
N PHE A 90 -10.67 -10.81 -3.08
CA PHE A 90 -10.11 -11.84 -3.94
C PHE A 90 -8.58 -11.81 -3.93
N GLN A 91 -7.95 -12.98 -4.12
CA GLN A 91 -6.51 -13.09 -4.20
C GLN A 91 -6.01 -12.68 -5.58
N SER A 92 -5.06 -11.74 -5.65
CA SER A 92 -4.41 -11.36 -6.91
C SER A 92 -3.02 -10.78 -6.66
N ASP A 93 -2.13 -10.98 -7.63
CA ASP A 93 -0.91 -10.19 -7.78
C ASP A 93 -1.28 -8.84 -8.43
N MET A 94 -0.80 -7.73 -7.89
CA MET A 94 -1.12 -6.39 -8.41
C MET A 94 -0.65 -6.18 -9.87
N ARG A 95 0.23 -7.04 -10.39
CA ARG A 95 0.63 -7.07 -11.81
C ARG A 95 -0.39 -7.78 -12.71
N LYS A 96 -1.43 -8.40 -12.14
CA LYS A 96 -2.41 -9.27 -12.84
C LYS A 96 -3.83 -9.06 -12.33
N ILE A 97 -4.23 -7.82 -12.11
CA ILE A 97 -5.59 -7.50 -11.63
C ILE A 97 -6.64 -7.92 -12.67
N ASN A 98 -6.33 -7.75 -13.98
CA ASN A 98 -7.14 -8.16 -15.12
C ASN A 98 -8.59 -7.67 -15.08
N VAL A 99 -8.80 -6.45 -14.58
CA VAL A 99 -10.10 -5.77 -14.52
C VAL A 99 -10.06 -4.56 -15.45
N ILE A 100 -11.15 -4.28 -16.16
CA ILE A 100 -11.23 -3.17 -17.13
C ILE A 100 -12.39 -2.26 -16.73
N ASP A 101 -12.14 -0.94 -16.69
CA ASP A 101 -13.11 0.16 -16.55
C ASP A 101 -14.17 -0.08 -15.46
N LYS A 102 -13.75 -0.60 -14.29
CA LYS A 102 -14.66 -0.99 -13.22
C LYS A 102 -14.69 0.02 -12.07
N TYR A 103 -13.54 0.59 -11.69
CA TYR A 103 -13.40 1.36 -10.46
C TYR A 103 -13.38 2.86 -10.73
N ASP A 104 -14.09 3.61 -9.89
CA ASP A 104 -14.00 5.06 -9.85
C ASP A 104 -12.75 5.50 -9.06
N TYR A 105 -12.34 4.68 -8.06
CA TYR A 105 -11.19 4.93 -7.21
C TYR A 105 -10.36 3.66 -7.01
N VAL A 106 -9.04 3.78 -7.16
CA VAL A 106 -8.08 2.73 -6.76
C VAL A 106 -7.19 3.29 -5.65
N LEU A 107 -7.07 2.55 -4.56
CA LEU A 107 -6.25 2.87 -3.40
C LEU A 107 -5.08 1.91 -3.35
N ASN A 108 -3.84 2.42 -3.25
CA ASN A 108 -2.66 1.64 -2.94
C ASN A 108 -1.95 2.32 -1.75
N LEU A 109 -2.26 1.88 -0.56
CA LEU A 109 -1.95 2.57 0.67
C LEU A 109 -0.84 1.87 1.47
N PHE A 110 -0.24 2.59 2.41
CA PHE A 110 0.74 2.07 3.37
C PHE A 110 2.02 1.51 2.73
N THR A 111 2.55 2.18 1.70
CA THR A 111 3.79 1.76 1.05
C THR A 111 3.67 0.35 0.44
N SER A 112 2.56 0.10 -0.25
CA SER A 112 2.30 -1.18 -0.95
C SER A 112 2.77 -1.18 -2.41
N PHE A 113 3.81 -0.39 -2.73
CA PHE A 113 4.46 -0.26 -4.04
C PHE A 113 5.98 -0.35 -3.90
N GLY A 114 6.72 -0.52 -5.01
CA GLY A 114 8.18 -0.50 -5.01
C GLY A 114 8.86 -1.78 -4.49
N TYR A 115 8.17 -2.92 -4.54
CA TYR A 115 8.70 -4.21 -4.07
C TYR A 115 9.42 -5.02 -5.15
N PHE A 116 9.22 -4.67 -6.41
CA PHE A 116 9.81 -5.41 -7.53
C PHE A 116 11.21 -4.92 -7.86
N GLU A 117 12.08 -5.83 -8.30
CA GLU A 117 13.44 -5.47 -8.71
C GLU A 117 13.44 -4.77 -10.06
N LYS A 118 12.62 -5.25 -10.99
CA LYS A 118 12.55 -4.74 -12.36
C LYS A 118 11.61 -3.53 -12.44
N GLN A 119 11.97 -2.55 -13.24
CA GLN A 119 11.12 -1.39 -13.53
C GLN A 119 9.91 -1.77 -14.37
N GLU A 120 10.05 -2.76 -15.22
CA GLU A 120 8.96 -3.28 -16.05
C GLU A 120 7.79 -3.80 -15.19
N ASP A 121 8.07 -4.39 -14.04
CA ASP A 121 7.03 -4.82 -13.10
C ASP A 121 6.24 -3.62 -12.53
N ASP A 122 6.90 -2.51 -12.21
CA ASP A 122 6.25 -1.29 -11.72
C ASP A 122 5.37 -0.67 -12.82
N LEU A 123 5.86 -0.63 -14.08
CA LEU A 123 5.10 -0.18 -15.23
C LEU A 123 3.89 -1.09 -15.51
N LEU A 124 4.05 -2.40 -15.32
CA LEU A 124 2.97 -3.36 -15.46
C LEU A 124 1.87 -3.12 -14.42
N VAL A 125 2.24 -2.87 -13.16
CA VAL A 125 1.27 -2.48 -12.11
C VAL A 125 0.54 -1.20 -12.49
N ALA A 126 1.26 -0.16 -12.92
CA ALA A 126 0.64 1.10 -13.34
C ALA A 126 -0.34 0.90 -14.51
N ASN A 127 -0.01 0.02 -15.46
CA ASN A 127 -0.90 -0.34 -16.58
C ASN A 127 -2.15 -1.08 -16.10
N GLN A 128 -2.02 -2.03 -15.16
CA GLN A 128 -3.15 -2.73 -14.58
C GLN A 128 -4.09 -1.77 -13.83
N ILE A 129 -3.54 -0.82 -13.09
CA ILE A 129 -4.32 0.22 -12.40
C ILE A 129 -5.04 1.10 -13.43
N TYR A 130 -4.33 1.58 -14.47
CA TYR A 130 -4.94 2.36 -15.55
C TYR A 130 -6.13 1.63 -16.21
N LYS A 131 -5.95 0.35 -16.54
CA LYS A 131 -7.02 -0.46 -17.16
C LYS A 131 -8.21 -0.64 -16.22
N SER A 132 -7.97 -0.82 -14.93
CA SER A 132 -9.02 -1.06 -13.93
C SER A 132 -9.86 0.18 -13.60
N LEU A 133 -9.28 1.38 -13.78
CA LEU A 133 -9.98 2.65 -13.59
C LEU A 133 -10.90 2.99 -14.75
N LYS A 134 -12.08 3.49 -14.42
CA LYS A 134 -12.96 4.16 -15.39
C LYS A 134 -12.34 5.45 -15.89
N TYR A 135 -12.85 5.99 -16.98
CA TYR A 135 -12.55 7.36 -17.42
C TYR A 135 -12.81 8.36 -16.28
N GLN A 136 -11.91 9.32 -16.07
CA GLN A 136 -11.89 10.25 -14.94
C GLN A 136 -11.67 9.57 -13.56
N GLY A 137 -11.42 8.27 -13.52
CA GLY A 137 -11.13 7.54 -12.30
C GLY A 137 -9.84 8.02 -11.62
N ILE A 138 -9.78 7.84 -10.32
CA ILE A 138 -8.74 8.40 -9.43
C ILE A 138 -7.93 7.25 -8.82
N LEU A 139 -6.60 7.38 -8.86
CA LEU A 139 -5.67 6.56 -8.11
C LEU A 139 -5.12 7.36 -6.94
N ILE A 140 -5.14 6.79 -5.75
CA ILE A 140 -4.46 7.31 -4.56
C ILE A 140 -3.33 6.36 -4.18
N ILE A 141 -2.09 6.87 -4.15
CA ILE A 141 -0.92 6.13 -3.65
C ILE A 141 -0.42 6.82 -2.39
N ASP A 142 -0.27 6.04 -1.32
CA ASP A 142 0.36 6.48 -0.10
C ASP A 142 1.69 5.73 0.09
N PHE A 143 2.77 6.47 0.02
CA PHE A 143 4.13 5.96 0.13
C PHE A 143 4.90 6.66 1.25
N ILE A 144 5.91 5.99 1.80
CA ILE A 144 6.83 6.65 2.72
C ILE A 144 7.61 7.73 1.99
N ASN A 145 7.80 8.90 2.61
CA ASN A 145 8.71 9.90 2.06
C ASN A 145 10.16 9.44 2.24
N MET A 146 10.73 8.89 1.18
CA MET A 146 12.10 8.33 1.21
C MET A 146 13.15 9.38 1.55
N ASN A 147 12.99 10.65 1.15
CA ASN A 147 13.94 11.71 1.51
C ASN A 147 14.09 11.81 3.03
N LYS A 148 12.98 11.95 3.75
CA LYS A 148 12.99 12.01 5.22
C LYS A 148 13.45 10.67 5.83
N ALA A 149 12.92 9.56 5.34
CA ALA A 149 13.21 8.23 5.89
C ALA A 149 14.70 7.87 5.82
N LEU A 150 15.43 8.31 4.78
CA LEU A 150 16.87 8.06 4.63
C LEU A 150 17.72 9.01 5.49
N ILE A 151 17.29 10.27 5.66
CA ILE A 151 17.98 11.23 6.54
C ILE A 151 17.87 10.78 8.01
N GLU A 152 16.67 10.35 8.43
CA GLU A 152 16.36 9.94 9.80
C GLU A 152 16.59 8.43 10.05
N ILE A 153 17.33 7.75 9.17
CA ILE A 153 17.47 6.29 9.27
C ILE A 153 18.17 5.88 10.56
N LYS A 154 17.44 5.14 11.38
CA LYS A 154 18.01 4.45 12.53
C LYS A 154 18.51 3.09 12.07
N LYS A 155 19.84 2.92 11.97
CA LYS A 155 20.45 1.70 11.42
C LYS A 155 20.06 0.44 12.19
N TYR A 156 19.99 0.53 13.52
CA TYR A 156 19.63 -0.57 14.41
C TYR A 156 18.48 -0.16 15.32
N ASP A 157 17.55 -1.06 15.52
CA ASP A 157 16.40 -0.88 16.40
C ASP A 157 15.99 -2.23 17.02
N ASN A 158 15.47 -2.21 18.23
CA ASN A 158 14.96 -3.38 18.93
C ASN A 158 13.51 -3.13 19.32
N LYS A 159 12.63 -4.09 19.01
CA LYS A 159 11.22 -4.01 19.34
C LYS A 159 10.81 -5.27 20.10
N LYS A 160 10.49 -5.12 21.38
CA LYS A 160 9.95 -6.22 22.18
C LYS A 160 8.42 -6.20 22.10
N ILE A 161 7.84 -7.31 21.69
CA ILE A 161 6.39 -7.49 21.59
C ILE A 161 6.06 -8.86 22.21
N GLY A 162 5.38 -8.84 23.35
CA GLY A 162 5.20 -10.05 24.15
C GLY A 162 6.56 -10.64 24.53
N ASN A 163 6.76 -11.91 24.22
CA ASN A 163 8.00 -12.64 24.51
C ASN A 163 9.02 -12.60 23.35
N ILE A 164 8.71 -11.91 22.25
CA ILE A 164 9.59 -11.86 21.08
C ILE A 164 10.32 -10.52 21.03
N ASN A 165 11.65 -10.58 20.91
CA ASN A 165 12.49 -9.42 20.65
C ASN A 165 12.88 -9.41 19.17
N PHE A 166 12.40 -8.41 18.44
CA PHE A 166 12.71 -8.18 17.02
C PHE A 166 13.94 -7.29 16.92
N GLU A 167 15.05 -7.84 16.44
CA GLU A 167 16.26 -7.10 16.09
C GLU A 167 16.15 -6.62 14.66
N ILE A 168 16.18 -5.31 14.46
CA ILE A 168 15.91 -4.68 13.18
C ILE A 168 17.16 -3.93 12.74
N GLU A 169 17.71 -4.33 11.59
CA GLU A 169 18.80 -3.64 10.90
C GLU A 169 18.27 -2.99 9.62
N LYS A 170 18.56 -1.70 9.42
CA LYS A 170 18.21 -0.97 8.21
C LYS A 170 19.48 -0.52 7.48
N LYS A 171 19.49 -0.72 6.17
CA LYS A 171 20.54 -0.21 5.27
C LYS A 171 19.91 0.16 3.93
N TYR A 172 20.61 0.93 3.14
CA TYR A 172 20.17 1.29 1.80
C TYR A 172 21.35 1.36 0.84
N ASP A 173 21.05 1.20 -0.43
CA ASP A 173 21.92 1.49 -1.56
C ASP A 173 21.28 2.56 -2.46
N ASN A 174 21.75 2.72 -3.67
CA ASN A 174 21.22 3.72 -4.61
C ASN A 174 19.80 3.42 -5.11
N GLN A 175 19.29 2.22 -4.88
CA GLN A 175 18.00 1.76 -5.43
C GLN A 175 16.99 1.33 -4.37
N PHE A 176 17.46 0.74 -3.26
CA PHE A 176 16.59 0.10 -2.29
C PHE A 176 16.93 0.44 -0.85
N LEU A 177 15.88 0.59 -0.05
CA LEU A 177 15.91 0.52 1.40
C LEU A 177 15.66 -0.92 1.83
N TYR A 178 16.56 -1.47 2.62
CA TYR A 178 16.47 -2.82 3.20
C TYR A 178 16.20 -2.72 4.69
N LYS A 179 15.34 -3.59 5.19
CA LYS A 179 15.07 -3.77 6.61
C LYS A 179 15.16 -5.25 6.93
N LYS A 180 16.27 -5.67 7.53
CA LYS A 180 16.47 -7.03 8.01
C LYS A 180 15.88 -7.16 9.42
N ILE A 181 15.10 -8.21 9.65
CA ILE A 181 14.35 -8.45 10.88
C ILE A 181 14.71 -9.84 11.36
N ASN A 182 15.44 -9.94 12.47
CA ASN A 182 15.82 -11.19 13.10
C ASN A 182 15.10 -11.32 14.44
N PHE A 183 14.69 -12.52 14.79
CA PHE A 183 14.11 -12.84 16.08
C PHE A 183 14.13 -14.33 16.36
N THR A 184 13.90 -14.70 17.63
CA THR A 184 13.72 -16.09 18.04
C THR A 184 12.33 -16.24 18.67
N ASP A 185 11.59 -17.24 18.23
CA ASP A 185 10.34 -17.66 18.85
C ASP A 185 10.35 -19.18 19.05
N LYS A 186 9.94 -19.67 20.22
CA LYS A 186 9.89 -21.09 20.58
C LYS A 186 11.16 -21.86 20.22
N LYS A 187 12.33 -21.27 20.56
CA LYS A 187 13.69 -21.78 20.28
C LYS A 187 14.06 -21.85 18.78
N LYS A 188 13.20 -21.36 17.87
CA LYS A 188 13.48 -21.31 16.44
C LYS A 188 13.88 -19.89 16.02
N LYS A 189 14.98 -19.76 15.27
CA LYS A 189 15.47 -18.50 14.71
C LYS A 189 14.75 -18.18 13.39
N TYR A 190 14.38 -16.92 13.23
CA TYR A 190 13.73 -16.39 12.04
C TYR A 190 14.51 -15.18 11.52
N SER A 191 14.57 -15.04 10.21
CA SER A 191 15.16 -13.88 9.55
C SER A 191 14.34 -13.54 8.31
N PHE A 192 13.88 -12.28 8.24
CA PHE A 192 13.16 -11.74 7.09
C PHE A 192 13.84 -10.45 6.61
N THR A 193 13.66 -10.11 5.36
CA THR A 193 14.16 -8.85 4.80
C THR A 193 13.06 -8.19 3.98
N GLU A 194 12.67 -6.98 4.40
CA GLU A 194 11.88 -6.08 3.57
C GLU A 194 12.83 -5.35 2.62
N LYS A 195 12.43 -5.20 1.36
CA LYS A 195 13.19 -4.50 0.31
C LYS A 195 12.25 -3.59 -0.45
N VAL A 196 12.40 -2.28 -0.31
CA VAL A 196 11.52 -1.29 -0.92
C VAL A 196 12.35 -0.34 -1.77
N LYS A 197 11.94 -0.07 -3.01
CA LYS A 197 12.61 0.91 -3.88
C LYS A 197 12.60 2.30 -3.25
N ILE A 198 13.71 2.99 -3.41
CA ILE A 198 13.82 4.41 -3.08
C ILE A 198 13.18 5.20 -4.23
N LEU A 199 11.90 5.52 -4.09
CA LEU A 199 11.13 6.26 -5.07
C LEU A 199 10.71 7.62 -4.50
N ASN A 200 10.89 8.66 -5.29
CA ASN A 200 10.43 10.01 -5.00
C ASN A 200 9.22 10.40 -5.87
N LYS A 201 8.69 11.60 -5.69
CA LYS A 201 7.53 12.09 -6.44
C LYS A 201 7.73 12.06 -7.97
N TYR A 202 8.94 12.33 -8.45
CA TYR A 202 9.23 12.36 -9.89
C TYR A 202 9.27 10.96 -10.48
N ASP A 203 9.77 9.98 -9.73
CA ASP A 203 9.77 8.57 -10.14
C ASP A 203 8.33 8.06 -10.30
N PHE A 204 7.47 8.32 -9.31
CA PHE A 204 6.05 7.98 -9.38
C PHE A 204 5.36 8.68 -10.54
N LYS A 205 5.59 9.99 -10.70
CA LYS A 205 5.05 10.74 -11.84
C LYS A 205 5.45 10.10 -13.16
N HIS A 206 6.73 9.76 -13.34
CA HIS A 206 7.20 9.10 -14.56
C HIS A 206 6.51 7.74 -14.81
N ILE A 207 6.42 6.86 -13.77
CA ILE A 207 5.80 5.54 -13.89
C ILE A 207 4.33 5.65 -14.29
N PHE A 208 3.58 6.53 -13.63
CA PHE A 208 2.13 6.60 -13.83
C PHE A 208 1.73 7.45 -15.04
N GLU A 209 2.44 8.54 -15.35
CA GLU A 209 2.15 9.35 -16.55
C GLU A 209 2.51 8.61 -17.85
N LYS A 210 3.52 7.74 -17.85
CA LYS A 210 3.76 6.78 -18.93
C LYS A 210 2.54 5.89 -19.22
N ASN A 211 1.72 5.63 -18.19
CA ASN A 211 0.49 4.87 -18.27
C ASN A 211 -0.76 5.77 -18.29
N LYS A 212 -0.65 7.02 -18.75
CA LYS A 212 -1.76 7.96 -18.97
C LYS A 212 -2.54 8.33 -17.69
N LEU A 213 -1.89 8.22 -16.54
CA LEU A 213 -2.40 8.66 -15.23
C LEU A 213 -1.70 9.94 -14.83
N LYS A 214 -2.38 11.09 -14.89
CA LYS A 214 -1.80 12.42 -14.60
C LYS A 214 -1.80 12.69 -13.10
N LEU A 215 -0.65 13.08 -12.55
CA LEU A 215 -0.54 13.57 -11.18
C LEU A 215 -1.30 14.89 -11.03
N ILE A 216 -2.26 14.95 -10.11
CA ILE A 216 -3.08 16.14 -9.87
C ILE A 216 -2.85 16.77 -8.50
N GLU A 217 -2.55 15.98 -7.45
CA GLU A 217 -2.34 16.48 -6.10
C GLU A 217 -1.28 15.67 -5.34
N THR A 218 -0.66 16.30 -4.33
CA THR A 218 0.29 15.64 -3.42
C THR A 218 0.10 16.15 -1.99
N PHE A 219 0.08 15.21 -1.02
CA PHE A 219 -0.01 15.50 0.40
C PHE A 219 1.12 14.85 1.18
N GLY A 220 1.45 15.41 2.35
CA GLY A 220 2.60 15.02 3.17
C GLY A 220 2.26 14.14 4.38
N ASP A 221 0.99 14.00 4.72
CA ASP A 221 0.52 13.24 5.88
C ASP A 221 -0.95 12.80 5.74
N TYR A 222 -1.45 12.03 6.72
CA TYR A 222 -2.83 11.54 6.76
C TYR A 222 -3.88 12.59 7.10
N LYS A 223 -3.46 13.83 7.42
CA LYS A 223 -4.35 14.99 7.56
C LYS A 223 -4.56 15.71 6.24
N LEU A 224 -3.87 15.27 5.17
CA LEU A 224 -3.81 15.87 3.84
C LEU A 224 -3.19 17.27 3.83
N ASN A 225 -2.22 17.52 4.71
CA ASN A 225 -1.40 18.71 4.64
C ASN A 225 -0.52 18.66 3.38
N LYS A 226 -0.17 19.85 2.85
CA LYS A 226 0.67 19.96 1.63
C LYS A 226 2.00 19.22 1.81
N PHE A 227 2.43 18.49 0.77
CA PHE A 227 3.71 17.79 0.76
C PHE A 227 4.89 18.76 0.77
N HIS A 228 5.89 18.46 1.58
CA HIS A 228 7.22 19.08 1.61
C HIS A 228 8.29 18.02 1.95
N ASN A 229 9.57 18.37 1.79
CA ASN A 229 10.67 17.40 1.93
C ASN A 229 10.73 16.70 3.31
N ASN A 230 10.28 17.36 4.37
CA ASN A 230 10.24 16.82 5.74
C ASN A 230 8.91 16.16 6.09
N SER A 231 7.99 16.00 5.15
CA SER A 231 6.73 15.29 5.37
C SER A 231 6.99 13.81 5.69
N ASP A 232 6.13 13.19 6.51
CA ASP A 232 6.24 11.76 6.86
C ASP A 232 5.86 10.85 5.70
N ARG A 233 4.91 11.31 4.88
CA ARG A 233 4.36 10.55 3.76
C ARG A 233 4.53 11.30 2.45
N LEU A 234 4.42 10.57 1.36
CA LEU A 234 4.20 11.06 0.02
C LEU A 234 2.89 10.43 -0.47
N ILE A 235 1.79 11.18 -0.32
CA ILE A 235 0.48 10.77 -0.78
C ILE A 235 0.20 11.48 -2.10
N MET A 236 -0.04 10.71 -3.14
CA MET A 236 -0.21 11.22 -4.51
C MET A 236 -1.58 10.83 -5.04
N VAL A 237 -2.23 11.78 -5.68
CA VAL A 237 -3.51 11.59 -6.38
C VAL A 237 -3.27 11.70 -7.87
N PHE A 238 -3.56 10.63 -8.60
CA PHE A 238 -3.49 10.60 -10.06
C PHE A 238 -4.89 10.45 -10.66
N LYS A 239 -5.08 10.97 -11.87
CA LYS A 239 -6.34 10.91 -12.60
C LYS A 239 -6.16 10.30 -13.98
N LYS A 240 -7.04 9.40 -14.38
CA LYS A 240 -7.16 8.87 -15.74
C LYS A 240 -7.87 9.91 -16.62
N LEU A 241 -7.14 10.51 -17.57
CA LEU A 241 -7.66 11.58 -18.45
C LEU A 241 -8.04 11.12 -19.85
N ILE A 242 -7.56 9.94 -20.28
CA ILE A 242 -7.74 9.40 -21.64
C ILE A 242 -8.27 7.98 -21.50
N ASN A 243 -9.18 7.62 -22.38
CA ASN A 243 -9.67 6.24 -22.56
C ASN A 243 -8.68 5.39 -23.34
#